data_9534ce99f091eb56ee884c2e1c32f2f4
#
_entry.id   9534ce99f091eb56ee884c2e1c32f2f4
#
_cell.length_a   1.000
_cell.length_b   1.000
_cell.length_c   1.000
_cell.angle_alpha   90.00
_cell.angle_beta   90.00
_cell.angle_gamma   90.00
#
_symmetry.space_group_name_H-M   'P 1'
#
loop_
_entity.id
_entity.type
_entity.pdbx_description
1 polymer ?
#
loop_
_entity_poly.entity_id
_entity_poly.type
_entity_poly.pdbx_seq_one_letter_code
_entity_poly.pdbx_strand_id
1 'polypeptide(L)'
;MTDEAARLSESRPVYAAAAISWLGFLVHNVADLPGQTLLSPETLVPSLVTAVLVVAYAAGWGRVAAVGLLVWATLNLVGGALSVLPLPVLPFAPEQTLRHYSFHALYAVTQIPLLVVSSRLVLGRSRPEPPKSGRRGRM
;
A
#
# COMPACT_ATOMS: atom_id res chain seq x y z
N MET A 1 -3.53 -29.29 7.62
CA MET A 1 -3.66 -27.99 6.92
C MET A 1 -2.44 -27.87 6.04
N THR A 2 -2.59 -27.83 4.74
CA THR A 2 -1.44 -27.82 3.81
C THR A 2 -0.67 -26.51 3.92
N ASP A 3 0.66 -26.52 3.69
CA ASP A 3 1.52 -25.30 3.71
C ASP A 3 0.97 -24.18 2.81
N GLU A 4 0.31 -24.54 1.73
CA GLU A 4 -0.33 -23.61 0.80
C GLU A 4 -1.50 -22.85 1.46
N ALA A 5 -2.36 -23.53 2.21
CA ALA A 5 -3.47 -22.90 2.93
C ALA A 5 -2.97 -21.93 4.00
N ALA A 6 -1.86 -22.26 4.67
CA ALA A 6 -1.23 -21.38 5.65
C ALA A 6 -0.66 -20.11 4.97
N ARG A 7 0.07 -20.23 3.87
CA ARG A 7 0.60 -19.09 3.10
C ARG A 7 -0.49 -18.19 2.56
N LEU A 8 -1.58 -18.76 2.05
CA LEU A 8 -2.73 -17.99 1.57
C LEU A 8 -3.42 -17.24 2.70
N SER A 9 -3.52 -17.82 3.90
CA SER A 9 -4.08 -17.15 5.07
C SER A 9 -3.23 -15.96 5.51
N GLU A 10 -1.90 -16.09 5.50
CA GLU A 10 -0.98 -15.02 5.87
C GLU A 10 -0.93 -13.87 4.85
N SER A 11 -1.19 -14.14 3.57
CA SER A 11 -1.14 -13.13 2.51
C SER A 11 -2.46 -12.38 2.29
N ARG A 12 -3.59 -12.93 2.75
CA ARG A 12 -4.91 -12.28 2.64
C ARG A 12 -4.95 -10.82 3.11
N PRO A 13 -4.38 -10.45 4.28
CA PRO A 13 -4.39 -9.06 4.73
C PRO A 13 -3.68 -8.12 3.78
N VAL A 14 -2.61 -8.58 3.12
CA VAL A 14 -1.85 -7.77 2.14
C VAL A 14 -2.69 -7.50 0.91
N TYR A 15 -3.32 -8.52 0.35
CA TYR A 15 -4.17 -8.38 -0.84
C TYR A 15 -5.38 -7.52 -0.57
N ALA A 16 -6.05 -7.72 0.57
CA ALA A 16 -7.19 -6.89 0.97
C ALA A 16 -6.78 -5.42 1.17
N ALA A 17 -5.66 -5.18 1.85
CA ALA A 17 -5.15 -3.84 2.08
C ALA A 17 -4.74 -3.14 0.77
N ALA A 18 -4.09 -3.86 -0.15
CA ALA A 18 -3.73 -3.34 -1.47
C ALA A 18 -4.97 -3.02 -2.32
N ALA A 19 -5.99 -3.88 -2.29
CA ALA A 19 -7.25 -3.64 -2.99
C ALA A 19 -7.99 -2.40 -2.44
N ILE A 20 -8.05 -2.23 -1.10
CA ILE A 20 -8.66 -1.07 -0.45
C ILE A 20 -7.91 0.21 -0.84
N SER A 21 -6.58 0.19 -0.76
CA SER A 21 -5.72 1.32 -1.15
C SER A 21 -5.94 1.71 -2.62
N TRP A 22 -5.93 0.73 -3.52
CA TRP A 22 -6.17 0.94 -4.95
C TRP A 22 -7.56 1.48 -5.24
N LEU A 23 -8.60 0.95 -4.59
CA LEU A 23 -9.98 1.42 -4.77
C LEU A 23 -10.14 2.88 -4.34
N GLY A 24 -9.54 3.31 -3.22
CA GLY A 24 -9.59 4.70 -2.80
C GLY A 24 -8.93 5.66 -3.80
N PHE A 25 -7.75 5.28 -4.28
CA PHE A 25 -7.07 5.97 -5.37
C PHE A 25 -7.94 6.03 -6.64
N LEU A 26 -8.51 4.90 -7.06
CA LEU A 26 -9.33 4.80 -8.27
C LEU A 26 -10.58 5.68 -8.19
N VAL A 27 -11.30 5.64 -7.06
CA VAL A 27 -12.48 6.47 -6.82
C VAL A 27 -12.11 7.95 -6.88
N HIS A 28 -11.01 8.38 -6.25
CA HIS A 28 -10.53 9.74 -6.33
C HIS A 28 -10.28 10.15 -7.80
N ASN A 29 -9.50 9.38 -8.55
CA ASN A 29 -9.16 9.76 -9.91
C ASN A 29 -10.37 9.80 -10.87
N VAL A 30 -11.22 8.77 -10.84
CA VAL A 30 -12.30 8.64 -11.84
C VAL A 30 -13.54 9.45 -11.47
N ALA A 31 -13.86 9.59 -10.17
CA ALA A 31 -15.08 10.26 -9.73
C ALA A 31 -14.89 11.74 -9.41
N ASP A 32 -13.68 12.17 -9.06
CA ASP A 32 -13.40 13.54 -8.64
C ASP A 32 -12.68 14.36 -9.72
N LEU A 33 -11.70 13.78 -10.41
CA LEU A 33 -10.93 14.53 -11.40
C LEU A 33 -11.63 14.56 -12.77
N PRO A 34 -11.86 15.76 -13.36
CA PRO A 34 -12.53 15.87 -14.64
C PRO A 34 -11.79 15.16 -15.78
N GLY A 35 -12.52 14.37 -16.56
CA GLY A 35 -11.99 13.71 -17.76
C GLY A 35 -11.10 12.49 -17.50
N GLN A 36 -10.85 12.14 -16.24
CA GLN A 36 -10.07 10.94 -15.91
C GLN A 36 -10.90 9.66 -16.11
N THR A 37 -10.23 8.65 -16.66
CA THR A 37 -10.77 7.31 -16.89
C THR A 37 -9.80 6.26 -16.39
N LEU A 38 -10.17 4.98 -16.44
CA LEU A 38 -9.29 3.86 -16.13
C LEU A 38 -8.03 3.82 -17.04
N LEU A 39 -8.15 4.33 -18.25
CA LEU A 39 -7.08 4.30 -19.25
C LEU A 39 -6.25 5.60 -19.28
N SER A 40 -6.64 6.63 -18.53
CA SER A 40 -5.83 7.84 -18.39
C SER A 40 -4.48 7.49 -17.75
N PRO A 41 -3.34 8.02 -18.22
CA PRO A 41 -2.02 7.71 -17.70
C PRO A 41 -1.91 7.87 -16.18
N GLU A 42 -2.54 8.90 -15.62
CA GLU A 42 -2.57 9.22 -14.19
C GLU A 42 -3.30 8.15 -13.36
N THR A 43 -4.17 7.36 -14.00
CA THR A 43 -4.89 6.25 -13.36
C THR A 43 -4.26 4.90 -13.69
N LEU A 44 -3.90 4.70 -14.95
CA LEU A 44 -3.37 3.43 -15.46
C LEU A 44 -1.98 3.12 -14.86
N VAL A 45 -1.05 4.09 -14.90
CA VAL A 45 0.33 3.87 -14.42
C VAL A 45 0.36 3.50 -12.94
N PRO A 46 -0.29 4.23 -12.00
CA PRO A 46 -0.34 3.83 -10.60
C PRO A 46 -1.05 2.48 -10.37
N SER A 47 -2.07 2.16 -11.18
CA SER A 47 -2.75 0.86 -11.12
C SER A 47 -1.81 -0.28 -11.50
N LEU A 48 -1.00 -0.11 -12.54
CA LEU A 48 0.02 -1.07 -12.96
C LEU A 48 1.12 -1.24 -11.91
N VAL A 49 1.58 -0.14 -11.29
CA VAL A 49 2.56 -0.22 -10.18
C VAL A 49 2.00 -1.04 -9.04
N THR A 50 0.76 -0.78 -8.63
CA THR A 50 0.10 -1.56 -7.57
C THR A 50 0.02 -3.05 -7.94
N ALA A 51 -0.41 -3.36 -9.17
CA ALA A 51 -0.52 -4.74 -9.65
C ALA A 51 0.85 -5.45 -9.65
N VAL A 52 1.90 -4.80 -10.14
CA VAL A 52 3.27 -5.36 -10.17
C VAL A 52 3.77 -5.66 -8.76
N LEU A 53 3.57 -4.76 -7.81
CA LEU A 53 3.99 -4.97 -6.41
C LEU A 53 3.22 -6.12 -5.74
N VAL A 54 1.92 -6.24 -6.00
CA VAL A 54 1.09 -7.34 -5.50
C VAL A 54 1.52 -8.68 -6.13
N VAL A 55 1.77 -8.71 -7.44
CA VAL A 55 2.29 -9.90 -8.14
C VAL A 55 3.67 -10.29 -7.62
N ALA A 56 4.58 -9.34 -7.42
CA ALA A 56 5.89 -9.59 -6.83
C ALA A 56 5.78 -10.20 -5.42
N TYR A 57 4.84 -9.71 -4.61
CA TYR A 57 4.56 -10.29 -3.30
C TYR A 57 4.04 -11.72 -3.40
N ALA A 58 3.10 -11.99 -4.31
CA ALA A 58 2.55 -13.32 -4.59
C ALA A 58 3.63 -14.30 -5.13
N ALA A 59 4.56 -13.79 -5.93
CA ALA A 59 5.69 -14.55 -6.47
C ALA A 59 6.79 -14.87 -5.43
N GLY A 60 6.60 -14.46 -4.15
CA GLY A 60 7.52 -14.80 -3.07
C GLY A 60 8.66 -13.80 -2.83
N TRP A 61 8.66 -12.62 -3.48
CA TRP A 61 9.65 -11.55 -3.25
C TRP A 61 9.51 -10.87 -1.88
N GLY A 62 8.68 -11.42 -1.03
CA GLY A 62 8.44 -11.18 0.38
C GLY A 62 8.83 -9.79 0.89
N ARG A 63 10.08 -9.64 1.36
CA ARG A 63 10.53 -8.38 1.98
C ARG A 63 10.65 -7.24 0.96
N VAL A 64 11.18 -7.51 -0.24
CA VAL A 64 11.36 -6.49 -1.28
C VAL A 64 10.00 -5.93 -1.70
N ALA A 65 9.04 -6.81 -1.96
CA ALA A 65 7.68 -6.41 -2.32
C ALA A 65 6.97 -5.66 -1.15
N ALA A 66 7.18 -6.10 0.10
CA ALA A 66 6.63 -5.42 1.28
C ALA A 66 7.19 -3.99 1.44
N VAL A 67 8.50 -3.81 1.22
CA VAL A 67 9.12 -2.46 1.20
C VAL A 67 8.56 -1.64 0.05
N GLY A 68 8.44 -2.22 -1.15
CA GLY A 68 7.83 -1.56 -2.30
C GLY A 68 6.40 -1.11 -2.03
N LEU A 69 5.56 -1.96 -1.45
CA LEU A 69 4.19 -1.63 -1.07
C LEU A 69 4.13 -0.54 0.01
N LEU A 70 5.05 -0.56 0.99
CA LEU A 70 5.14 0.47 2.02
C LEU A 70 5.50 1.83 1.42
N VAL A 71 6.54 1.88 0.58
CA VAL A 71 6.95 3.10 -0.12
C VAL A 71 5.82 3.60 -1.02
N TRP A 72 5.17 2.70 -1.75
CA TRP A 72 4.06 3.04 -2.63
C TRP A 72 2.87 3.62 -1.88
N ALA A 73 2.44 3.01 -0.78
CA ALA A 73 1.36 3.54 0.07
C ALA A 73 1.72 4.89 0.69
N THR A 74 3.00 5.10 1.07
CA THR A 74 3.48 6.39 1.58
C THR A 74 3.43 7.47 0.49
N LEU A 75 3.86 7.16 -0.73
CA LEU A 75 3.80 8.08 -1.86
C LEU A 75 2.35 8.45 -2.20
N ASN A 76 1.44 7.47 -2.19
CA ASN A 76 0.01 7.71 -2.42
C ASN A 76 -0.61 8.59 -1.31
N LEU A 77 -0.23 8.38 -0.05
CA LEU A 77 -0.72 9.19 1.05
C LEU A 77 -0.15 10.62 0.97
N VAL A 78 1.18 10.76 0.89
CA VAL A 78 1.85 12.06 1.00
C VAL A 78 1.77 12.84 -0.32
N GLY A 79 2.10 12.20 -1.45
CA GLY A 79 2.12 12.84 -2.76
C GLY A 79 0.74 12.91 -3.43
N GLY A 80 -0.17 11.98 -3.09
CA GLY A 80 -1.53 11.93 -3.62
C GLY A 80 -2.54 12.56 -2.66
N ALA A 81 -2.89 11.86 -1.59
CA ALA A 81 -4.02 12.27 -0.75
C ALA A 81 -3.81 13.60 0.00
N LEU A 82 -2.59 13.90 0.47
CA LEU A 82 -2.30 15.16 1.16
C LEU A 82 -2.03 16.35 0.23
N SER A 83 -1.90 16.12 -1.08
CA SER A 83 -1.68 17.20 -2.07
C SER A 83 -2.87 18.15 -2.25
N VAL A 84 -4.03 17.83 -1.65
CA VAL A 84 -5.18 18.75 -1.56
C VAL A 84 -4.90 19.98 -0.69
N LEU A 85 -3.92 19.89 0.22
CA LEU A 85 -3.55 21.02 1.05
C LEU A 85 -2.83 22.08 0.21
N PRO A 86 -3.15 23.39 0.37
CA PRO A 86 -2.53 24.46 -0.39
C PRO A 86 -1.11 24.76 0.13
N LEU A 87 -0.20 23.81 -0.09
CA LEU A 87 1.18 23.91 0.38
C LEU A 87 2.04 24.71 -0.61
N PRO A 88 2.88 25.65 -0.15
CA PRO A 88 3.72 26.48 -1.03
C PRO A 88 4.73 25.68 -1.88
N VAL A 89 5.01 24.42 -1.49
CA VAL A 89 5.93 23.51 -2.21
C VAL A 89 5.28 22.89 -3.44
N LEU A 90 3.95 22.92 -3.56
CA LEU A 90 3.25 22.33 -4.70
C LEU A 90 3.40 23.20 -5.94
N PRO A 91 3.66 22.61 -7.13
CA PRO A 91 3.77 23.34 -8.38
C PRO A 91 2.40 23.76 -8.98
N PHE A 92 1.31 23.53 -8.25
CA PHE A 92 -0.07 23.81 -8.64
C PHE A 92 -0.89 24.26 -7.43
N ALA A 93 -2.02 24.93 -7.68
CA ALA A 93 -3.01 25.27 -6.68
C ALA A 93 -4.14 24.23 -6.71
N PRO A 94 -4.27 23.37 -5.67
CA PRO A 94 -5.34 22.37 -5.62
C PRO A 94 -6.71 23.03 -5.45
N GLU A 95 -7.75 22.40 -5.99
CA GLU A 95 -9.13 22.87 -5.82
C GLU A 95 -9.54 22.82 -4.33
N GLN A 96 -10.13 23.89 -3.82
CA GLN A 96 -10.50 24.07 -2.40
C GLN A 96 -12.01 23.92 -2.20
N THR A 97 -12.62 22.82 -2.69
CA THR A 97 -14.04 22.52 -2.51
C THR A 97 -14.24 21.41 -1.49
N LEU A 98 -15.39 21.41 -0.80
CA LEU A 98 -15.74 20.34 0.14
C LEU A 98 -15.78 18.96 -0.55
N ARG A 99 -16.24 18.91 -1.81
CA ARG A 99 -16.26 17.70 -2.60
C ARG A 99 -14.84 17.16 -2.77
N HIS A 100 -13.92 17.96 -3.26
CA HIS A 100 -12.53 17.58 -3.52
C HIS A 100 -11.82 17.14 -2.22
N TYR A 101 -11.99 17.88 -1.13
CA TYR A 101 -11.50 17.48 0.19
C TYR A 101 -12.05 16.12 0.65
N SER A 102 -13.34 15.83 0.39
CA SER A 102 -13.95 14.55 0.79
C SER A 102 -13.34 13.36 0.04
N PHE A 103 -13.06 13.50 -1.25
CA PHE A 103 -12.39 12.46 -2.03
C PHE A 103 -10.95 12.24 -1.57
N HIS A 104 -10.22 13.31 -1.27
CA HIS A 104 -8.87 13.21 -0.70
C HIS A 104 -8.85 12.57 0.71
N ALA A 105 -9.82 12.89 1.56
CA ALA A 105 -9.99 12.24 2.85
C ALA A 105 -10.27 10.73 2.71
N LEU A 106 -11.16 10.33 1.80
CA LEU A 106 -11.40 8.93 1.47
C LEU A 106 -10.12 8.26 0.97
N TYR A 107 -9.43 8.90 0.05
CA TYR A 107 -8.16 8.42 -0.47
C TYR A 107 -7.12 8.22 0.63
N ALA A 108 -6.95 9.20 1.54
CA ALA A 108 -6.04 9.10 2.67
C ALA A 108 -6.37 7.91 3.60
N VAL A 109 -7.63 7.77 3.99
CA VAL A 109 -8.08 6.70 4.91
C VAL A 109 -7.86 5.32 4.30
N THR A 110 -8.08 5.16 3.00
CA THR A 110 -7.87 3.88 2.30
C THR A 110 -6.40 3.48 2.16
N GLN A 111 -5.44 4.40 2.35
CA GLN A 111 -4.00 4.05 2.38
C GLN A 111 -3.58 3.42 3.71
N ILE A 112 -4.29 3.69 4.81
CA ILE A 112 -3.91 3.26 6.17
C ILE A 112 -3.74 1.74 6.30
N PRO A 113 -4.68 0.89 5.81
CA PRO A 113 -4.51 -0.55 5.89
C PRO A 113 -3.23 -1.06 5.24
N LEU A 114 -2.89 -0.54 4.05
CA LEU A 114 -1.69 -0.95 3.33
C LEU A 114 -0.41 -0.50 4.03
N LEU A 115 -0.37 0.72 4.57
CA LEU A 115 0.73 1.22 5.39
C LEU A 115 0.95 0.34 6.62
N VAL A 116 -0.13 0.02 7.36
CA VAL A 116 -0.04 -0.80 8.59
C VAL A 116 0.44 -2.21 8.29
N VAL A 117 -0.15 -2.88 7.29
CA VAL A 117 0.21 -4.26 6.95
C VAL A 117 1.65 -4.34 6.43
N SER A 118 2.03 -3.45 5.50
CA SER A 118 3.38 -3.42 4.93
C SER A 118 4.44 -3.09 5.99
N SER A 119 4.17 -2.13 6.89
CA SER A 119 5.07 -1.81 7.99
C SER A 119 5.29 -3.02 8.91
N ARG A 120 4.24 -3.74 9.28
CA ARG A 120 4.35 -4.96 10.10
C ARG A 120 5.19 -6.03 9.42
N LEU A 121 5.04 -6.23 8.12
CA LEU A 121 5.83 -7.18 7.35
C LEU A 121 7.31 -6.82 7.31
N VAL A 122 7.62 -5.54 7.16
CA VAL A 122 9.01 -5.04 7.15
C VAL A 122 9.65 -5.15 8.54
N LEU A 123 8.95 -4.73 9.58
CA LEU A 123 9.45 -4.70 10.97
C LEU A 123 9.43 -6.07 11.65
N GLY A 124 8.38 -6.88 11.42
CA GLY A 124 8.20 -8.18 12.05
C GLY A 124 9.27 -9.21 11.67
N ARG A 125 9.83 -9.10 10.47
CA ARG A 125 10.94 -9.95 9.99
C ARG A 125 12.32 -9.54 10.50
N SER A 126 12.41 -8.47 11.30
CA SER A 126 13.67 -7.98 11.90
C SER A 126 13.94 -8.57 13.28
N ARG A 127 13.09 -9.50 13.81
CA ARG A 127 13.37 -10.16 15.09
C ARG A 127 14.50 -11.18 14.90
N PRO A 128 15.62 -11.05 15.62
CA PRO A 128 16.66 -12.07 15.64
C PRO A 128 16.09 -13.39 16.15
N GLU A 129 16.50 -14.50 15.52
CA GLU A 129 16.19 -15.83 16.02
C GLU A 129 16.79 -15.98 17.42
N PRO A 130 16.03 -16.43 18.45
CA PRO A 130 16.59 -16.64 19.78
C PRO A 130 17.75 -17.64 19.68
N PRO A 131 18.85 -17.45 20.44
CA PRO A 131 20.00 -18.33 20.39
C PRO A 131 19.54 -19.76 20.69
N LYS A 132 19.84 -20.69 19.77
CA LYS A 132 19.56 -22.12 19.95
C LYS A 132 20.21 -22.53 21.28
N SER A 133 19.38 -22.79 22.30
CA SER A 133 19.84 -23.28 23.58
C SER A 133 20.65 -24.56 23.33
N GLY A 134 21.96 -24.48 23.50
CA GLY A 134 22.85 -25.61 23.34
C GLY A 134 22.36 -26.77 24.20
N ARG A 135 21.95 -27.83 23.55
CA ARG A 135 21.63 -29.12 24.18
C ARG A 135 22.94 -29.62 24.81
N ARG A 136 23.19 -29.18 26.06
CA ARG A 136 24.29 -29.77 26.85
C ARG A 136 24.07 -31.28 26.86
N GLY A 137 24.96 -32.00 26.20
CA GLY A 137 25.03 -33.45 26.27
C GLY A 137 25.18 -33.84 27.72
N ARG A 138 24.22 -34.65 28.20
CA ARG A 138 24.43 -35.46 29.39
C ARG A 138 25.31 -36.63 28.97
N MET A 139 26.55 -36.61 29.38
CA MET A 139 27.34 -37.82 29.54
C MET A 139 26.90 -38.58 30.77
#